data_b71a7bba5bbb3a1776d566a60844c8c8
#
_entry.id   b71a7bba5bbb3a1776d566a60844c8c8
#
_cell.length_a   1.000
_cell.length_b   1.000
_cell.length_c   1.000
_cell.angle_alpha   90.00
_cell.angle_beta   90.00
_cell.angle_gamma   90.00
#
_symmetry.space_group_name_H-M   'P 1'
#
loop_
_entity.id
_entity.type
_entity.pdbx_description
1 polymer ?
#
loop_
_entity_poly.entity_id
_entity_poly.type
_entity_poly.pdbx_seq_one_letter_code
_entity_poly.pdbx_strand_id
1 'polypeptide(L)'
;MKALIIGNSPDFDHSTIEKLAAKSNLILVTDGAILKLPPGVTPHIVCGDFDSLVLEQVQPKFPKTEFVQLSDQELNDLEKALLLALERGATELFLVCIVGGAIDKSIANLSLLARYHTRIPIRAYHGEMECQIVSAGSSQRITLQSGQVVSTLPLTSPTTLSLSGVRYPLNREALQIGSRGVGNQALGGEVCVEVFDGMVVMCVGAVS
;
A
#
# COMPACT_ATOMS: atom_id res chain seq x y z
N MET A 1 -7.01 -13.88 -6.45
CA MET A 1 -6.87 -14.07 -4.98
C MET A 1 -6.34 -12.78 -4.38
N LYS A 2 -7.00 -12.22 -3.34
CA LYS A 2 -6.53 -11.02 -2.64
C LYS A 2 -5.49 -11.40 -1.60
N ALA A 3 -4.35 -10.72 -1.61
CA ALA A 3 -3.31 -10.92 -0.61
C ALA A 3 -3.06 -9.65 0.20
N LEU A 4 -2.88 -9.82 1.51
CA LEU A 4 -2.44 -8.81 2.45
C LEU A 4 -0.97 -9.05 2.78
N ILE A 5 -0.15 -8.02 2.64
CA ILE A 5 1.24 -8.03 3.08
C ILE A 5 1.38 -7.04 4.25
N ILE A 6 1.83 -7.54 5.39
CA ILE A 6 2.03 -6.76 6.61
C ILE A 6 3.54 -6.56 6.80
N GLY A 7 3.97 -5.31 6.63
CA GLY A 7 5.36 -4.91 6.84
C GLY A 7 5.71 -4.74 8.33
N ASN A 8 6.99 -4.54 8.62
CA ASN A 8 7.50 -4.40 9.99
C ASN A 8 7.76 -2.93 10.38
N SER A 9 6.88 -2.00 9.97
CA SER A 9 6.99 -0.60 10.41
C SER A 9 6.80 -0.45 11.92
N PRO A 10 7.40 0.58 12.56
CA PRO A 10 7.08 0.92 13.95
C PRO A 10 5.62 1.36 14.14
N ASP A 11 5.02 2.01 13.13
CA ASP A 11 3.62 2.45 13.15
C ASP A 11 2.70 1.29 12.77
N PHE A 12 2.36 0.46 13.76
CA PHE A 12 1.63 -0.80 13.57
C PHE A 12 0.13 -0.60 13.84
N ASP A 13 -0.68 -0.52 12.79
CA ASP A 13 -2.13 -0.27 12.87
C ASP A 13 -2.93 -1.56 12.91
N HIS A 14 -3.26 -2.02 14.11
CA HIS A 14 -4.04 -3.23 14.35
C HIS A 14 -5.43 -3.18 13.70
N SER A 15 -6.12 -2.03 13.77
CA SER A 15 -7.49 -1.88 13.23
C SER A 15 -7.51 -2.07 11.71
N THR A 16 -6.57 -1.45 11.01
CA THR A 16 -6.46 -1.61 9.55
C THR A 16 -6.03 -3.02 9.17
N ILE A 17 -5.11 -3.64 9.94
CA ILE A 17 -4.72 -5.04 9.72
C ILE A 17 -5.93 -5.97 9.82
N GLU A 18 -6.74 -5.86 10.88
CA GLU A 18 -7.92 -6.72 11.09
C GLU A 18 -8.94 -6.57 9.95
N LYS A 19 -9.24 -5.31 9.55
CA LYS A 19 -10.15 -5.01 8.44
C LYS A 19 -9.68 -5.61 7.11
N LEU A 20 -8.38 -5.53 6.84
CA LEU A 20 -7.80 -6.04 5.58
C LEU A 20 -7.65 -7.56 5.62
N ALA A 21 -7.27 -8.14 6.75
CA ALA A 21 -7.16 -9.58 6.93
C ALA A 21 -8.50 -10.28 6.65
N ALA A 22 -9.61 -9.71 7.15
CA ALA A 22 -10.96 -10.24 6.92
C ALA A 22 -11.37 -10.25 5.42
N LYS A 23 -10.72 -9.44 4.58
CA LYS A 23 -11.00 -9.32 3.14
C LYS A 23 -9.98 -10.07 2.26
N SER A 24 -8.96 -10.67 2.88
CA SER A 24 -7.83 -11.28 2.17
C SER A 24 -7.89 -12.80 2.24
N ASN A 25 -7.51 -13.46 1.14
CA ASN A 25 -7.44 -14.90 1.05
C ASN A 25 -6.05 -15.44 1.43
N LEU A 26 -5.03 -14.58 1.32
CA LEU A 26 -3.64 -14.88 1.63
C LEU A 26 -3.08 -13.73 2.49
N ILE A 27 -2.47 -14.06 3.62
CA ILE A 27 -1.83 -13.09 4.52
C ILE A 27 -0.36 -13.44 4.63
N LEU A 28 0.49 -12.53 4.18
CA LEU A 28 1.95 -12.61 4.32
C LEU A 28 2.41 -11.59 5.37
N VAL A 29 3.37 -11.96 6.16
CA VAL A 29 3.96 -11.10 7.18
C VAL A 29 5.47 -11.10 7.01
N THR A 30 6.08 -9.92 7.00
CA THR A 30 7.53 -9.83 6.91
C THR A 30 8.16 -10.02 8.28
N ASP A 31 9.11 -10.94 8.36
CA ASP A 31 10.01 -11.21 9.49
C ASP A 31 9.43 -10.86 10.88
N GLY A 32 10.02 -9.92 11.61
CA GLY A 32 9.65 -9.54 12.99
C GLY A 32 8.23 -8.97 13.14
N ALA A 33 7.52 -8.64 12.06
CA ALA A 33 6.14 -8.15 12.13
C ALA A 33 5.18 -9.19 12.73
N ILE A 34 5.50 -10.48 12.65
CA ILE A 34 4.69 -11.55 13.27
C ILE A 34 4.53 -11.37 14.79
N LEU A 35 5.51 -10.77 15.46
CA LEU A 35 5.47 -10.54 16.90
C LEU A 35 4.52 -9.41 17.32
N LYS A 36 4.05 -8.62 16.36
CA LYS A 36 3.20 -7.43 16.58
C LYS A 36 1.76 -7.64 16.11
N LEU A 37 1.43 -8.80 15.54
CA LEU A 37 0.09 -9.05 14.99
C LEU A 37 -1.01 -8.89 16.05
N PRO A 38 -2.17 -8.32 15.68
CA PRO A 38 -3.31 -8.27 16.57
C PRO A 38 -3.83 -9.68 16.88
N PRO A 39 -4.41 -9.90 18.07
CA PRO A 39 -5.05 -11.16 18.41
C PRO A 39 -6.11 -11.56 17.38
N GLY A 40 -6.07 -12.81 16.94
CA GLY A 40 -7.04 -13.35 15.96
C GLY A 40 -6.59 -13.24 14.48
N VAL A 41 -5.53 -12.50 14.18
CA VAL A 41 -4.92 -12.52 12.84
C VAL A 41 -3.80 -13.57 12.80
N THR A 42 -4.03 -14.63 12.02
CA THR A 42 -3.04 -15.68 11.80
C THR A 42 -2.53 -15.57 10.37
N PRO A 43 -1.22 -15.37 10.15
CA PRO A 43 -0.67 -15.30 8.81
C PRO A 43 -0.62 -16.70 8.18
N HIS A 44 -0.77 -16.75 6.85
CA HIS A 44 -0.54 -17.95 6.08
C HIS A 44 0.97 -18.18 5.88
N ILE A 45 1.71 -17.09 5.66
CA ILE A 45 3.15 -17.12 5.39
C ILE A 45 3.85 -16.05 6.22
N VAL A 46 4.98 -16.40 6.82
CA VAL A 46 6.00 -15.48 7.32
C VAL A 46 7.21 -15.58 6.41
N CYS A 47 7.70 -14.46 5.91
CA CYS A 47 8.84 -14.45 4.99
C CYS A 47 9.86 -13.36 5.35
N GLY A 48 11.13 -13.66 5.12
CA GLY A 48 12.27 -12.80 5.41
C GLY A 48 13.55 -13.59 5.49
N ASP A 49 14.63 -12.97 5.94
CA ASP A 49 15.90 -13.66 6.19
C ASP A 49 15.96 -14.28 7.61
N PHE A 50 15.02 -13.89 8.47
CA PHE A 50 14.86 -14.35 9.86
C PHE A 50 16.03 -14.00 10.79
N ASP A 51 16.76 -12.94 10.48
CA ASP A 51 17.84 -12.45 11.34
C ASP A 51 17.33 -11.85 12.67
N SER A 52 16.09 -11.34 12.65
CA SER A 52 15.41 -10.75 13.81
C SER A 52 14.49 -11.71 14.57
N LEU A 53 14.37 -12.98 14.16
CA LEU A 53 13.48 -13.98 14.77
C LEU A 53 14.23 -15.21 15.28
N VAL A 54 13.91 -15.61 16.51
CA VAL A 54 14.27 -16.95 17.02
C VAL A 54 13.18 -17.91 16.60
N LEU A 55 13.35 -18.57 15.45
CA LEU A 55 12.32 -19.41 14.81
C LEU A 55 11.80 -20.50 15.75
N GLU A 56 12.67 -21.14 16.55
CA GLU A 56 12.30 -22.19 17.51
C GLU A 56 11.29 -21.71 18.57
N GLN A 57 11.26 -20.40 18.85
CA GLN A 57 10.33 -19.79 19.81
C GLN A 57 9.04 -19.32 19.16
N VAL A 58 9.06 -19.01 17.86
CA VAL A 58 7.93 -18.41 17.13
C VAL A 58 7.10 -19.47 16.43
N GLN A 59 7.72 -20.40 15.70
CA GLN A 59 7.02 -21.45 14.94
C GLN A 59 6.00 -22.26 15.76
N PRO A 60 6.27 -22.68 17.01
CA PRO A 60 5.28 -23.41 17.80
C PRO A 60 3.99 -22.63 18.11
N LYS A 61 4.05 -21.29 18.09
CA LYS A 61 2.88 -20.43 18.32
C LYS A 61 1.99 -20.31 17.08
N PHE A 62 2.55 -20.63 15.91
CA PHE A 62 1.88 -20.51 14.61
C PHE A 62 1.98 -21.82 13.80
N PRO A 63 1.39 -22.93 14.30
CA PRO A 63 1.59 -24.28 13.73
C PRO A 63 1.01 -24.48 12.31
N LYS A 64 0.16 -23.53 11.84
CA LYS A 64 -0.43 -23.57 10.50
C LYS A 64 0.22 -22.59 9.52
N THR A 65 1.21 -21.82 9.96
CA THR A 65 1.88 -20.80 9.18
C THR A 65 3.12 -21.38 8.52
N GLU A 66 3.27 -21.14 7.23
CA GLU A 66 4.48 -21.46 6.48
C GLU A 66 5.55 -20.41 6.77
N PHE A 67 6.79 -20.82 7.03
CA PHE A 67 7.94 -19.94 7.19
C PHE A 67 8.85 -20.09 5.98
N VAL A 68 8.96 -19.03 5.18
CA VAL A 68 9.72 -19.01 3.92
C VAL A 68 10.95 -18.13 4.10
N GLN A 69 12.13 -18.75 4.16
CA GLN A 69 13.38 -18.02 4.20
C GLN A 69 13.73 -17.46 2.83
N LEU A 70 13.97 -16.16 2.74
CA LEU A 70 14.30 -15.43 1.53
C LEU A 70 15.65 -14.73 1.71
N SER A 71 16.71 -15.34 1.22
CA SER A 71 18.11 -14.92 1.44
C SER A 71 18.61 -13.87 0.44
N ASP A 72 17.81 -13.44 -0.53
CA ASP A 72 18.17 -12.39 -1.48
C ASP A 72 18.49 -11.09 -0.73
N GLN A 73 19.69 -10.54 -0.92
CA GLN A 73 20.16 -9.30 -0.28
C GLN A 73 19.95 -8.07 -1.16
N GLU A 74 19.56 -8.23 -2.43
CA GLU A 74 19.33 -7.13 -3.36
C GLU A 74 17.95 -6.48 -3.15
N LEU A 75 17.00 -7.21 -2.55
CA LEU A 75 15.64 -6.75 -2.33
C LEU A 75 15.34 -6.60 -0.84
N ASN A 76 14.51 -5.61 -0.49
CA ASN A 76 14.00 -5.50 0.86
C ASN A 76 12.88 -6.53 1.12
N ASP A 77 12.54 -6.75 2.40
CA ASP A 77 11.58 -7.79 2.79
C ASP A 77 10.18 -7.56 2.22
N LEU A 78 9.75 -6.30 2.06
CA LEU A 78 8.45 -5.99 1.47
C LEU A 78 8.40 -6.41 -0.01
N GLU A 79 9.47 -6.15 -0.76
CA GLU A 79 9.53 -6.54 -2.17
C GLU A 79 9.63 -8.06 -2.33
N LYS A 80 10.41 -8.73 -1.48
CA LYS A 80 10.45 -10.21 -1.42
C LYS A 80 9.07 -10.79 -1.14
N ALA A 81 8.34 -10.24 -0.16
CA ALA A 81 6.98 -10.66 0.18
C ALA A 81 5.99 -10.44 -0.98
N LEU A 82 6.14 -9.31 -1.70
CA LEU A 82 5.33 -9.00 -2.87
C LEU A 82 5.55 -10.02 -4.00
N LEU A 83 6.80 -10.33 -4.30
CA LEU A 83 7.14 -11.33 -5.33
C LEU A 83 6.63 -12.72 -4.94
N LEU A 84 6.77 -13.10 -3.68
CA LEU A 84 6.22 -14.37 -3.17
C LEU A 84 4.68 -14.39 -3.27
N ALA A 85 4.00 -13.29 -2.96
CA ALA A 85 2.55 -13.20 -3.11
C ALA A 85 2.10 -13.40 -4.58
N LEU A 86 2.85 -12.82 -5.54
CA LEU A 86 2.61 -13.03 -6.97
C LEU A 86 2.82 -14.49 -7.37
N GLU A 87 3.89 -15.12 -6.91
CA GLU A 87 4.17 -16.54 -7.14
C GLU A 87 3.06 -17.45 -6.60
N ARG A 88 2.48 -17.08 -5.45
CA ARG A 88 1.34 -17.78 -4.83
C ARG A 88 -0.01 -17.45 -5.50
N GLY A 89 -0.03 -16.71 -6.60
CA GLY A 89 -1.22 -16.43 -7.42
C GLY A 89 -2.07 -15.27 -6.90
N ALA A 90 -1.48 -14.30 -6.20
CA ALA A 90 -2.19 -13.06 -5.87
C ALA A 90 -2.58 -12.30 -7.14
N THR A 91 -3.81 -11.77 -7.15
CA THR A 91 -4.36 -10.95 -8.22
C THR A 91 -4.72 -9.52 -7.77
N GLU A 92 -4.60 -9.24 -6.48
CA GLU A 92 -4.74 -7.93 -5.85
C GLU A 92 -3.92 -7.91 -4.56
N LEU A 93 -3.22 -6.82 -4.28
CA LEU A 93 -2.38 -6.66 -3.09
C LEU A 93 -2.85 -5.50 -2.21
N PHE A 94 -2.91 -5.77 -0.92
CA PHE A 94 -3.03 -4.78 0.15
C PHE A 94 -1.72 -4.75 0.93
N LEU A 95 -1.14 -3.56 1.09
CA LEU A 95 0.08 -3.33 1.86
C LEU A 95 -0.26 -2.51 3.09
N VAL A 96 0.20 -2.92 4.26
CA VAL A 96 0.00 -2.19 5.52
C VAL A 96 1.26 -2.25 6.37
N CYS A 97 1.47 -1.28 7.25
CA CYS A 97 2.66 -1.16 8.10
C CYS A 97 3.97 -1.10 7.29
N ILE A 98 3.94 -0.35 6.18
CA ILE A 98 5.08 -0.23 5.25
C ILE A 98 5.78 1.13 5.33
N VAL A 99 5.23 2.09 6.07
CA VAL A 99 5.79 3.43 6.29
C VAL A 99 5.99 3.68 7.77
N GLY A 100 6.87 4.64 8.10
CA GLY A 100 7.28 4.97 9.48
C GLY A 100 8.71 4.54 9.78
N GLY A 101 9.29 5.08 10.86
CA GLY A 101 10.70 4.82 11.22
C GLY A 101 11.70 5.46 10.25
N ALA A 102 12.57 4.66 9.66
CA ALA A 102 13.58 5.13 8.72
C ALA A 102 12.93 5.65 7.42
N ILE A 103 13.30 6.88 7.02
CA ILE A 103 12.68 7.56 5.88
C ILE A 103 13.04 6.92 4.55
N ASP A 104 14.27 6.44 4.41
CA ASP A 104 14.76 5.72 3.23
C ASP A 104 13.96 4.44 2.98
N LYS A 105 13.68 3.65 4.03
CA LYS A 105 12.85 2.45 3.95
C LYS A 105 11.41 2.80 3.55
N SER A 106 10.85 3.87 4.11
CA SER A 106 9.49 4.32 3.78
C SER A 106 9.38 4.74 2.31
N ILE A 107 10.36 5.49 1.80
CA ILE A 107 10.42 5.90 0.39
C ILE A 107 10.58 4.68 -0.51
N ALA A 108 11.49 3.75 -0.20
CA ALA A 108 11.69 2.52 -0.95
C ALA A 108 10.41 1.69 -1.01
N ASN A 109 9.74 1.49 0.11
CA ASN A 109 8.48 0.73 0.18
C ASN A 109 7.35 1.38 -0.65
N LEU A 110 7.19 2.70 -0.57
CA LEU A 110 6.18 3.42 -1.36
C LEU A 110 6.50 3.38 -2.87
N SER A 111 7.78 3.35 -3.26
CA SER A 111 8.19 3.25 -4.66
C SER A 111 7.77 1.93 -5.32
N LEU A 112 7.57 0.87 -4.53
CA LEU A 112 7.08 -0.42 -5.03
C LEU A 112 5.68 -0.33 -5.64
N LEU A 113 4.83 0.59 -5.15
CA LEU A 113 3.53 0.84 -5.77
C LEU A 113 3.71 1.25 -7.23
N ALA A 114 4.59 2.22 -7.50
CA ALA A 114 4.88 2.68 -8.85
C ALA A 114 5.56 1.60 -9.72
N ARG A 115 6.43 0.77 -9.12
CA ARG A 115 7.13 -0.30 -9.83
C ARG A 115 6.20 -1.44 -10.26
N TYR A 116 5.23 -1.78 -9.43
CA TYR A 116 4.42 -3.00 -9.63
C TYR A 116 2.97 -2.74 -10.08
N HIS A 117 2.48 -1.48 -10.12
CA HIS A 117 1.07 -1.17 -10.44
C HIS A 117 0.59 -1.71 -11.79
N THR A 118 1.48 -1.88 -12.78
CA THR A 118 1.12 -2.45 -14.09
C THR A 118 1.04 -3.97 -14.08
N ARG A 119 1.62 -4.62 -13.07
CA ARG A 119 1.63 -6.09 -12.92
C ARG A 119 0.46 -6.61 -12.12
N ILE A 120 0.01 -5.81 -11.13
CA ILE A 120 -1.03 -6.20 -10.19
C ILE A 120 -1.68 -4.95 -9.58
N PRO A 121 -3.01 -4.90 -9.40
CA PRO A 121 -3.66 -3.90 -8.57
C PRO A 121 -3.06 -3.92 -7.15
N ILE A 122 -2.53 -2.79 -6.71
CA ILE A 122 -1.83 -2.66 -5.43
C ILE A 122 -2.30 -1.40 -4.70
N ARG A 123 -2.65 -1.54 -3.42
CA ARG A 123 -3.05 -0.46 -2.53
C ARG A 123 -2.25 -0.51 -1.25
N ALA A 124 -1.78 0.65 -0.81
CA ALA A 124 -1.11 0.80 0.47
C ALA A 124 -2.01 1.53 1.46
N TYR A 125 -1.95 1.12 2.71
CA TYR A 125 -2.76 1.67 3.79
C TYR A 125 -1.87 2.18 4.93
N HIS A 126 -2.21 3.36 5.45
CA HIS A 126 -1.61 3.91 6.66
C HIS A 126 -2.70 4.66 7.45
N GLY A 127 -3.10 4.14 8.60
CA GLY A 127 -4.29 4.60 9.29
C GLY A 127 -5.52 4.51 8.37
N GLU A 128 -6.25 5.60 8.28
CA GLU A 128 -7.43 5.69 7.40
C GLU A 128 -7.11 6.12 5.97
N MET A 129 -5.82 6.27 5.64
CA MET A 129 -5.40 6.65 4.29
C MET A 129 -5.15 5.43 3.42
N GLU A 130 -5.76 5.42 2.24
CA GLU A 130 -5.51 4.47 1.15
C GLU A 130 -4.77 5.16 0.02
N CYS A 131 -3.68 4.59 -0.46
CA CYS A 131 -2.89 5.09 -1.58
C CYS A 131 -2.78 4.06 -2.70
N GLN A 132 -2.93 4.51 -3.95
CA GLN A 132 -2.75 3.69 -5.15
C GLN A 132 -2.17 4.52 -6.29
N ILE A 133 -1.66 3.85 -7.32
CA ILE A 133 -1.17 4.50 -8.53
C ILE A 133 -2.30 4.66 -9.54
N VAL A 134 -2.36 5.85 -10.19
CA VAL A 134 -3.12 6.08 -11.42
C VAL A 134 -2.12 6.55 -12.47
N SER A 135 -2.06 5.84 -13.60
CA SER A 135 -1.06 6.09 -14.66
C SER A 135 -1.72 6.49 -15.97
N ALA A 136 -0.91 6.96 -16.91
CA ALA A 136 -1.36 7.41 -18.23
C ALA A 136 -2.34 6.45 -18.90
N GLY A 137 -3.43 7.00 -19.43
CA GLY A 137 -4.51 6.26 -20.09
C GLY A 137 -5.49 5.58 -19.12
N SER A 138 -5.35 5.80 -17.79
CA SER A 138 -6.24 5.24 -16.80
C SER A 138 -7.00 6.31 -16.01
N SER A 139 -8.10 5.91 -15.39
CA SER A 139 -8.87 6.74 -14.48
C SER A 139 -9.28 5.96 -13.24
N GLN A 140 -9.36 6.66 -12.11
CA GLN A 140 -9.89 6.13 -10.87
C GLN A 140 -11.11 6.95 -10.45
N ARG A 141 -12.22 6.25 -10.17
CA ARG A 141 -13.46 6.83 -9.65
C ARG A 141 -13.76 6.25 -8.29
N ILE A 142 -14.12 7.12 -7.36
CA ILE A 142 -14.44 6.72 -5.99
C ILE A 142 -15.53 7.64 -5.44
N THR A 143 -16.49 7.08 -4.70
CA THR A 143 -17.50 7.86 -3.98
C THR A 143 -16.98 8.21 -2.60
N LEU A 144 -16.92 9.51 -2.28
CA LEU A 144 -16.39 10.05 -1.04
C LEU A 144 -17.41 10.94 -0.33
N GLN A 145 -17.28 11.04 0.99
CA GLN A 145 -18.02 12.00 1.79
C GLN A 145 -17.39 13.39 1.65
N SER A 146 -18.20 14.43 1.86
CA SER A 146 -17.69 15.80 1.88
C SER A 146 -16.64 15.98 2.98
N GLY A 147 -15.52 16.62 2.63
CA GLY A 147 -14.41 16.88 3.54
C GLY A 147 -13.35 15.77 3.59
N GLN A 148 -13.59 14.59 3.01
CA GLN A 148 -12.53 13.58 2.94
C GLN A 148 -11.34 14.10 2.12
N VAL A 149 -10.13 13.80 2.61
CA VAL A 149 -8.89 14.23 1.97
C VAL A 149 -8.67 13.45 0.68
N VAL A 150 -8.32 14.17 -0.38
CA VAL A 150 -7.87 13.61 -1.66
C VAL A 150 -6.55 14.26 -2.04
N SER A 151 -5.53 13.46 -2.22
CA SER A 151 -4.22 13.94 -2.70
C SER A 151 -3.84 13.23 -3.98
N THR A 152 -3.30 14.00 -4.93
CA THR A 152 -2.69 13.48 -6.17
C THR A 152 -1.25 13.99 -6.25
N LEU A 153 -0.29 13.08 -6.04
CA LEU A 153 1.13 13.44 -6.06
C LEU A 153 1.75 12.93 -7.36
N PRO A 154 2.23 13.83 -8.25
CA PRO A 154 2.95 13.44 -9.45
C PRO A 154 4.22 12.65 -9.11
N LEU A 155 4.42 11.51 -9.75
CA LEU A 155 5.65 10.70 -9.66
C LEU A 155 6.54 10.85 -10.90
N THR A 156 6.00 11.44 -11.96
CA THR A 156 6.72 11.81 -13.19
C THR A 156 6.57 13.30 -13.46
N SER A 157 7.43 13.89 -14.28
CA SER A 157 7.41 15.32 -14.55
C SER A 157 7.63 15.61 -16.04
N PRO A 158 6.67 16.25 -16.72
CA PRO A 158 5.35 16.62 -16.21
C PRO A 158 4.39 15.40 -16.11
N THR A 159 3.36 15.52 -15.30
CA THR A 159 2.21 14.62 -15.29
C THR A 159 0.96 15.41 -15.66
N THR A 160 0.23 14.99 -16.68
CA THR A 160 -1.00 15.67 -17.12
C THR A 160 -2.22 14.90 -16.63
N LEU A 161 -3.09 15.58 -15.84
CA LEU A 161 -4.26 14.96 -15.25
C LEU A 161 -5.48 15.89 -15.15
N SER A 162 -6.65 15.28 -15.02
CA SER A 162 -7.87 15.93 -14.54
C SER A 162 -8.26 15.35 -13.18
N LEU A 163 -8.77 16.22 -12.30
CA LEU A 163 -9.29 15.87 -10.98
C LEU A 163 -10.62 16.60 -10.77
N SER A 164 -11.69 15.85 -10.57
CA SER A 164 -13.03 16.41 -10.37
C SER A 164 -13.69 15.89 -9.09
N GLY A 165 -14.78 16.53 -8.65
CA GLY A 165 -15.49 16.19 -7.41
C GLY A 165 -14.79 16.69 -6.14
N VAL A 166 -13.83 17.59 -6.26
CA VAL A 166 -13.02 18.15 -5.18
C VAL A 166 -13.07 19.68 -5.14
N ARG A 167 -12.65 20.26 -4.03
CA ARG A 167 -12.66 21.72 -3.80
C ARG A 167 -11.79 22.50 -4.78
N TYR A 168 -10.64 21.93 -5.17
CA TYR A 168 -9.70 22.52 -6.12
C TYR A 168 -9.52 21.56 -7.31
N PRO A 169 -10.45 21.62 -8.30
CA PRO A 169 -10.39 20.71 -9.44
C PRO A 169 -9.23 21.06 -10.38
N LEU A 170 -8.79 20.08 -11.14
CA LEU A 170 -7.81 20.23 -12.22
C LEU A 170 -8.49 19.83 -13.54
N ASN A 171 -8.22 20.58 -14.60
CA ASN A 171 -8.79 20.31 -15.92
C ASN A 171 -7.65 20.12 -16.94
N ARG A 172 -7.20 18.89 -17.11
CA ARG A 172 -6.11 18.50 -18.02
C ARG A 172 -4.86 19.38 -17.82
N GLU A 173 -4.48 19.54 -16.57
CA GLU A 173 -3.33 20.36 -16.19
C GLU A 173 -2.04 19.54 -16.10
N ALA A 174 -0.93 20.13 -16.54
CA ALA A 174 0.40 19.56 -16.39
C ALA A 174 0.98 19.96 -15.02
N LEU A 175 1.19 18.99 -14.16
CA LEU A 175 1.82 19.16 -12.86
C LEU A 175 3.28 18.73 -12.89
N GLN A 176 4.13 19.50 -12.20
CA GLN A 176 5.50 19.09 -11.89
C GLN A 176 5.51 18.26 -10.60
N ILE A 177 6.55 17.45 -10.39
CA ILE A 177 6.79 16.80 -9.10
C ILE A 177 6.87 17.88 -8.02
N GLY A 178 6.06 17.76 -6.99
CA GLY A 178 5.95 18.75 -5.92
C GLY A 178 4.69 18.58 -5.09
N SER A 179 4.33 19.61 -4.32
CA SER A 179 3.22 19.57 -3.36
C SER A 179 1.85 19.98 -3.93
N ARG A 180 1.80 20.43 -5.19
CA ARG A 180 0.53 20.80 -5.83
C ARG A 180 -0.33 19.53 -6.01
N GLY A 181 -1.59 19.59 -5.55
CA GLY A 181 -2.51 18.44 -5.57
C GLY A 181 -2.58 17.68 -4.24
N VAL A 182 -1.81 18.09 -3.23
CA VAL A 182 -1.84 17.50 -1.89
C VAL A 182 -2.88 18.21 -1.01
N GLY A 183 -3.63 17.45 -0.21
CA GLY A 183 -4.55 18.00 0.80
C GLY A 183 -5.82 18.63 0.23
N ASN A 184 -6.25 18.23 -0.95
CA ASN A 184 -7.55 18.61 -1.50
C ASN A 184 -8.67 17.92 -0.72
N GLN A 185 -9.92 18.38 -0.87
CA GLN A 185 -11.08 17.87 -0.16
C GLN A 185 -12.18 17.49 -1.14
N ALA A 186 -12.80 16.33 -0.93
CA ALA A 186 -13.97 15.91 -1.65
C ALA A 186 -15.17 16.82 -1.34
N LEU A 187 -16.00 17.10 -2.33
CA LEU A 187 -17.24 17.89 -2.18
C LEU A 187 -18.43 17.02 -1.72
N GLY A 188 -18.27 15.71 -1.69
CA GLY A 188 -19.31 14.72 -1.50
C GLY A 188 -19.82 14.20 -2.85
N GLY A 189 -19.90 12.87 -2.99
CA GLY A 189 -20.22 12.19 -4.23
C GLY A 189 -18.99 11.63 -4.95
N GLU A 190 -19.09 11.51 -6.28
CA GLU A 190 -18.01 10.93 -7.09
C GLU A 190 -16.81 11.90 -7.21
N VAL A 191 -15.64 11.39 -6.90
CA VAL A 191 -14.33 11.98 -7.23
C VAL A 191 -13.71 11.16 -8.35
N CYS A 192 -13.21 11.84 -9.38
CA CYS A 192 -12.55 11.20 -10.51
C CYS A 192 -11.16 11.80 -10.72
N VAL A 193 -10.14 10.92 -10.77
CA VAL A 193 -8.78 11.23 -11.22
C VAL A 193 -8.59 10.57 -12.58
N GLU A 194 -8.23 11.32 -13.60
CA GLU A 194 -7.91 10.82 -14.94
C GLU A 194 -6.51 11.31 -15.33
N VAL A 195 -5.61 10.37 -15.65
CA VAL A 195 -4.22 10.67 -16.02
C VAL A 195 -4.03 10.48 -17.51
N PHE A 196 -3.61 11.54 -18.21
CA PHE A 196 -3.37 11.54 -19.65
C PHE A 196 -1.92 11.25 -19.99
N ASP A 197 -0.98 11.71 -19.14
CA ASP A 197 0.45 11.48 -19.30
C ASP A 197 1.11 11.38 -17.93
N GLY A 198 2.10 10.49 -17.80
CA GLY A 198 2.82 10.25 -16.54
C GLY A 198 2.05 9.38 -15.55
N MET A 199 2.29 9.58 -14.26
CA MET A 199 1.61 8.84 -13.17
C MET A 199 1.55 9.67 -11.88
N VAL A 200 0.51 9.40 -11.09
CA VAL A 200 0.33 9.96 -9.76
C VAL A 200 0.14 8.88 -8.70
N VAL A 201 0.55 9.14 -7.48
CA VAL A 201 -0.04 8.50 -6.31
C VAL A 201 -1.32 9.25 -5.98
N MET A 202 -2.46 8.56 -6.01
CA MET A 202 -3.72 9.04 -5.47
C MET A 202 -3.84 8.52 -4.04
N CYS A 203 -3.98 9.41 -3.06
CA CYS A 203 -4.25 9.05 -1.68
C CYS A 203 -5.60 9.62 -1.25
N VAL A 204 -6.38 8.79 -0.56
CA VAL A 204 -7.69 9.14 0.00
C VAL A 204 -7.66 8.85 1.49
N GLY A 205 -8.06 9.81 2.30
CA GLY A 205 -8.04 9.70 3.76
C GLY A 205 -9.36 10.08 4.41
N ALA A 206 -9.35 10.08 5.74
CA ALA A 206 -10.48 10.52 6.56
C ALA A 206 -10.85 11.99 6.31
N VAL A 207 -11.96 12.42 6.90
CA VAL A 207 -12.34 13.83 6.98
C VAL A 207 -11.33 14.53 7.88
N SER A 208 -10.68 15.59 7.37
CA SER A 208 -9.68 16.41 8.09
C SER A 208 -10.34 17.38 9.06
#